data_4a6d2732ee7330921be2182bf6727d37
#
_entry.id   4a6d2732ee7330921be2182bf6727d37
#
_cell.length_a   1.000
_cell.length_b   1.000
_cell.length_c   1.000
_cell.angle_alpha   90.00
_cell.angle_beta   90.00
_cell.angle_gamma   90.00
#
_symmetry.space_group_name_H-M   'P 1'
#
loop_
_entity.id
_entity.type
_entity.pdbx_description
1 polymer ?
#
loop_
_entity_poly.entity_id
_entity_poly.type
_entity_poly.pdbx_seq_one_letter_code
_entity_poly.pdbx_strand_id
1 'polypeptide(L)'
;MDSPAAAGRPTGRVVLVGAGPGSVDLLTLKAARLLAQADWVVHDALVQPEVLALATRAVLIGVGKRAGRRSTPQAEIDRTLVDCARAGGLVVRLKGGDPLVFARAREELDALRAAGIPVEVVPGITTAQAAHAALAVPMTERGRRRAVVLATPQVHAREPEHPAAGGSDLQWARALVNAGGGAVYMAATAVGRLRAALLSLGLPAGTPATWVANVSLPGQAVVATTLGALAPLPPALAGQPAILLLGTAAATPAPVPSWDKVGDRARAVGHAAIEH
;
A
#
# COMPACT_ATOMS: atom_id res chain seq x y z
N MET A 1 -56.39 -9.20 -3.82
CA MET A 1 -55.33 -10.03 -3.19
C MET A 1 -54.01 -9.45 -3.70
N ASP A 2 -53.49 -8.49 -2.95
CA ASP A 2 -52.22 -7.87 -3.24
C ASP A 2 -51.09 -8.83 -2.89
N SER A 3 -50.29 -9.21 -3.87
CA SER A 3 -49.09 -10.01 -3.67
C SER A 3 -48.08 -9.18 -2.87
N PRO A 4 -47.54 -9.69 -1.75
CA PRO A 4 -46.52 -8.92 -1.02
C PRO A 4 -45.33 -8.73 -1.92
N ALA A 5 -45.00 -7.47 -2.19
CA ALA A 5 -43.75 -7.09 -2.85
C ALA A 5 -42.60 -7.78 -2.15
N ALA A 6 -41.81 -8.55 -2.89
CA ALA A 6 -40.63 -9.22 -2.39
C ALA A 6 -39.73 -8.18 -1.69
N ALA A 7 -39.66 -8.26 -0.36
CA ALA A 7 -38.77 -7.43 0.44
C ALA A 7 -37.35 -7.64 -0.12
N GLY A 8 -36.82 -6.65 -0.83
CA GLY A 8 -35.51 -6.68 -1.43
C GLY A 8 -34.50 -7.01 -0.33
N ARG A 9 -33.56 -7.92 -0.58
CA ARG A 9 -32.46 -8.18 0.35
C ARG A 9 -31.83 -6.83 0.74
N PRO A 10 -31.53 -6.62 2.04
CA PRO A 10 -30.91 -5.39 2.46
C PRO A 10 -29.59 -5.21 1.72
N THR A 11 -29.38 -4.02 1.14
CA THR A 11 -28.13 -3.64 0.48
C THR A 11 -26.98 -3.86 1.46
N GLY A 12 -25.94 -4.54 1.02
CA GLY A 12 -24.74 -4.74 1.81
C GLY A 12 -23.95 -3.45 2.03
N ARG A 13 -22.85 -3.54 2.73
CA ARG A 13 -21.92 -2.43 2.98
C ARG A 13 -20.53 -2.78 2.42
N VAL A 14 -19.78 -1.76 2.01
CA VAL A 14 -18.40 -1.91 1.58
C VAL A 14 -17.46 -1.31 2.61
N VAL A 15 -16.36 -2.02 2.90
CA VAL A 15 -15.27 -1.49 3.72
C VAL A 15 -13.98 -1.54 2.90
N LEU A 16 -13.37 -0.37 2.64
CA LEU A 16 -12.03 -0.30 2.08
C LEU A 16 -11.04 -0.59 3.19
N VAL A 17 -10.22 -1.63 3.02
CA VAL A 17 -9.32 -2.13 4.08
C VAL A 17 -7.89 -2.14 3.57
N GLY A 18 -6.97 -1.56 4.35
CA GLY A 18 -5.54 -1.67 4.11
C GLY A 18 -5.01 -3.05 4.49
N ALA A 19 -4.38 -3.72 3.53
CA ALA A 19 -3.72 -5.01 3.72
C ALA A 19 -2.31 -4.89 4.35
N GLY A 20 -1.85 -3.68 4.63
CA GLY A 20 -0.47 -3.46 5.06
C GLY A 20 0.54 -3.68 3.93
N PRO A 21 1.85 -3.67 4.26
CA PRO A 21 2.95 -3.71 3.28
C PRO A 21 3.21 -5.11 2.70
N GLY A 22 2.64 -6.16 3.31
CA GLY A 22 2.84 -7.54 2.87
C GLY A 22 2.60 -8.57 3.96
N SER A 23 3.37 -8.55 5.05
CA SER A 23 3.23 -9.49 6.17
C SER A 23 1.86 -9.40 6.83
N VAL A 24 1.27 -10.55 7.13
CA VAL A 24 -0.01 -10.68 7.84
C VAL A 24 0.05 -10.06 9.25
N ASP A 25 1.21 -10.09 9.91
CA ASP A 25 1.43 -9.51 11.22
C ASP A 25 1.31 -7.97 11.26
N LEU A 26 1.37 -7.33 10.09
CA LEU A 26 1.23 -5.89 9.94
C LEU A 26 -0.19 -5.46 9.56
N LEU A 27 -1.16 -6.36 9.65
CA LEU A 27 -2.58 -6.00 9.57
C LEU A 27 -3.02 -5.28 10.86
N THR A 28 -3.96 -4.37 10.70
CA THR A 28 -4.69 -3.88 11.89
C THR A 28 -5.62 -4.97 12.42
N LEU A 29 -5.85 -5.02 13.72
CA LEU A 29 -6.81 -5.95 14.34
C LEU A 29 -8.22 -5.81 13.74
N LYS A 30 -8.59 -4.60 13.31
CA LYS A 30 -9.87 -4.35 12.65
C LYS A 30 -9.91 -4.97 11.26
N ALA A 31 -8.82 -4.86 10.49
CA ALA A 31 -8.71 -5.49 9.17
C ALA A 31 -8.84 -7.01 9.25
N ALA A 32 -8.11 -7.66 10.17
CA ALA A 32 -8.18 -9.10 10.37
C ALA A 32 -9.60 -9.58 10.74
N ARG A 33 -10.28 -8.87 11.67
CA ARG A 33 -11.65 -9.18 12.05
C ARG A 33 -12.66 -9.04 10.90
N LEU A 34 -12.50 -7.99 10.07
CA LEU A 34 -13.38 -7.77 8.92
C LEU A 34 -13.17 -8.83 7.84
N LEU A 35 -11.92 -9.24 7.58
CA LEU A 35 -11.63 -10.32 6.64
C LEU A 35 -12.30 -11.64 7.07
N ALA A 36 -12.21 -12.00 8.36
CA ALA A 36 -12.86 -13.21 8.88
C ALA A 36 -14.39 -13.18 8.79
N GLN A 37 -15.01 -11.99 8.75
CA GLN A 37 -16.46 -11.79 8.69
C GLN A 37 -16.98 -11.48 7.28
N ALA A 38 -16.09 -11.26 6.31
CA ALA A 38 -16.45 -10.86 4.96
C ALA A 38 -17.26 -11.94 4.23
N ASP A 39 -18.25 -11.51 3.46
CA ASP A 39 -18.96 -12.36 2.49
C ASP A 39 -18.28 -12.26 1.10
N TRP A 40 -17.68 -11.11 0.79
CA TRP A 40 -16.96 -10.84 -0.45
C TRP A 40 -15.64 -10.14 -0.14
N VAL A 41 -14.55 -10.57 -0.77
CA VAL A 41 -13.26 -9.86 -0.74
C VAL A 41 -12.81 -9.55 -2.16
N VAL A 42 -12.85 -8.26 -2.52
CA VAL A 42 -12.33 -7.75 -3.79
C VAL A 42 -10.92 -7.23 -3.52
N HIS A 43 -9.88 -7.86 -4.11
CA HIS A 43 -8.50 -7.61 -3.71
C HIS A 43 -7.56 -7.30 -4.87
N ASP A 44 -6.53 -6.50 -4.60
CA ASP A 44 -5.43 -6.20 -5.54
C ASP A 44 -4.47 -7.39 -5.68
N ALA A 45 -3.69 -7.41 -6.78
CA ALA A 45 -2.74 -8.47 -7.06
C ALA A 45 -1.55 -8.55 -6.07
N LEU A 46 -1.23 -7.44 -5.39
CA LEU A 46 -0.12 -7.38 -4.43
C LEU A 46 -0.49 -7.87 -3.03
N VAL A 47 -1.76 -8.19 -2.78
CA VAL A 47 -2.18 -8.77 -1.51
C VAL A 47 -1.67 -10.20 -1.41
N GLN A 48 -1.00 -10.50 -0.29
CA GLN A 48 -0.37 -11.81 -0.09
C GLN A 48 -1.40 -12.91 0.19
N PRO A 49 -1.14 -14.16 -0.22
CA PRO A 49 -2.03 -15.29 0.02
C PRO A 49 -2.35 -15.50 1.50
N GLU A 50 -1.39 -15.27 2.39
CA GLU A 50 -1.54 -15.41 3.84
C GLU A 50 -2.57 -14.42 4.41
N VAL A 51 -2.65 -13.22 3.85
CA VAL A 51 -3.66 -12.22 4.20
C VAL A 51 -5.04 -12.66 3.69
N LEU A 52 -5.11 -13.17 2.46
CA LEU A 52 -6.36 -13.68 1.89
C LEU A 52 -6.89 -14.91 2.63
N ALA A 53 -6.01 -15.73 3.20
CA ALA A 53 -6.39 -16.91 3.98
C ALA A 53 -7.19 -16.57 5.25
N LEU A 54 -7.15 -15.33 5.75
CA LEU A 54 -7.99 -14.87 6.85
C LEU A 54 -9.47 -14.76 6.48
N ALA A 55 -9.79 -14.65 5.20
CA ALA A 55 -11.15 -14.54 4.69
C ALA A 55 -11.75 -15.93 4.41
N THR A 56 -11.90 -16.74 5.46
CA THR A 56 -12.21 -18.17 5.40
C THR A 56 -13.58 -18.51 4.79
N ARG A 57 -14.52 -17.57 4.76
CA ARG A 57 -15.89 -17.77 4.25
C ARG A 57 -16.23 -16.92 3.02
N ALA A 58 -15.36 -15.98 2.67
CA ALA A 58 -15.65 -15.01 1.62
C ALA A 58 -15.41 -15.57 0.22
N VAL A 59 -16.19 -15.09 -0.74
CA VAL A 59 -15.87 -15.21 -2.16
C VAL A 59 -14.73 -14.23 -2.48
N LEU A 60 -13.60 -14.72 -2.98
CA LEU A 60 -12.44 -13.92 -3.34
C LEU A 60 -12.50 -13.50 -4.82
N ILE A 61 -12.39 -12.19 -5.08
CA ILE A 61 -12.40 -11.60 -6.42
C ILE A 61 -11.13 -10.80 -6.62
N GLY A 62 -10.20 -11.32 -7.43
CA GLY A 62 -8.95 -10.63 -7.75
C GLY A 62 -9.13 -9.63 -8.89
N VAL A 63 -8.87 -8.34 -8.65
CA VAL A 63 -9.01 -7.24 -9.63
C VAL A 63 -7.67 -6.59 -10.03
N GLY A 64 -6.55 -7.12 -9.55
CA GLY A 64 -5.22 -6.58 -9.82
C GLY A 64 -4.58 -7.11 -11.11
N LYS A 65 -3.48 -6.47 -11.54
CA LYS A 65 -2.62 -6.98 -12.61
C LYS A 65 -1.98 -8.31 -12.18
N ARG A 66 -2.31 -9.39 -12.86
CA ARG A 66 -1.45 -10.60 -12.86
C ARG A 66 -0.44 -10.49 -14.01
N ALA A 67 0.74 -11.07 -13.82
CA ALA A 67 1.76 -11.14 -14.87
C ALA A 67 1.15 -11.63 -16.19
N GLY A 68 1.34 -10.88 -17.29
CA GLY A 68 0.81 -11.22 -18.61
C GLY A 68 -0.64 -10.83 -18.92
N ARG A 69 -1.41 -10.25 -17.98
CA ARG A 69 -2.77 -9.75 -18.24
C ARG A 69 -2.86 -8.22 -18.18
N ARG A 70 -3.80 -7.63 -18.93
CA ARG A 70 -4.12 -6.20 -18.82
C ARG A 70 -4.64 -5.89 -17.42
N SER A 71 -4.32 -4.70 -16.91
CA SER A 71 -4.90 -4.19 -15.66
C SER A 71 -6.42 -4.12 -15.80
N THR A 72 -7.15 -4.61 -14.81
CA THR A 72 -8.60 -4.39 -14.74
C THR A 72 -8.88 -2.89 -14.78
N PRO A 73 -9.73 -2.40 -15.71
CA PRO A 73 -10.12 -0.99 -15.75
C PRO A 73 -10.77 -0.57 -14.42
N GLN A 74 -10.52 0.66 -13.97
CA GLN A 74 -11.10 1.13 -12.70
C GLN A 74 -12.62 1.06 -12.68
N ALA A 75 -13.28 1.45 -13.78
CA ALA A 75 -14.73 1.36 -13.89
C ALA A 75 -15.30 -0.07 -13.75
N GLU A 76 -14.50 -1.09 -14.03
CA GLU A 76 -14.88 -2.49 -13.80
C GLU A 76 -14.73 -2.87 -12.33
N ILE A 77 -13.68 -2.37 -11.66
CA ILE A 77 -13.51 -2.52 -10.22
C ILE A 77 -14.67 -1.87 -9.47
N ASP A 78 -15.00 -0.62 -9.83
CA ASP A 78 -16.07 0.14 -9.20
C ASP A 78 -17.43 -0.57 -9.39
N ARG A 79 -17.70 -1.09 -10.59
CA ARG A 79 -18.90 -1.89 -10.86
C ARG A 79 -18.94 -3.17 -10.02
N THR A 80 -17.83 -3.89 -9.93
CA THR A 80 -17.72 -5.12 -9.12
C THR A 80 -18.07 -4.85 -7.66
N LEU A 81 -17.56 -3.76 -7.08
CA LEU A 81 -17.86 -3.37 -5.70
C LEU A 81 -19.35 -3.08 -5.50
N VAL A 82 -19.97 -2.35 -6.43
CA VAL A 82 -21.40 -2.03 -6.41
C VAL A 82 -22.24 -3.30 -6.52
N ASP A 83 -21.89 -4.21 -7.42
CA ASP A 83 -22.64 -5.45 -7.66
C ASP A 83 -22.55 -6.40 -6.46
N CYS A 84 -21.36 -6.57 -5.86
CA CYS A 84 -21.19 -7.34 -4.62
C CYS A 84 -22.03 -6.75 -3.48
N ALA A 85 -22.04 -5.42 -3.31
CA ALA A 85 -22.82 -4.78 -2.27
C ALA A 85 -24.33 -4.93 -2.49
N ARG A 86 -24.80 -4.87 -3.74
CA ARG A 86 -26.21 -5.11 -4.09
C ARG A 86 -26.63 -6.56 -3.86
N ALA A 87 -25.69 -7.50 -4.00
CA ALA A 87 -25.94 -8.90 -3.65
C ALA A 87 -26.12 -9.13 -2.12
N GLY A 88 -25.76 -8.13 -1.31
CA GLY A 88 -25.89 -8.12 0.14
C GLY A 88 -24.63 -8.57 0.88
N GLY A 89 -24.62 -8.37 2.20
CA GLY A 89 -23.54 -8.79 3.08
C GLY A 89 -22.41 -7.78 3.25
N LEU A 90 -21.30 -8.25 3.79
CA LEU A 90 -20.08 -7.46 4.02
C LEU A 90 -19.10 -7.64 2.85
N VAL A 91 -18.86 -6.57 2.12
CA VAL A 91 -17.84 -6.51 1.06
C VAL A 91 -16.58 -5.85 1.61
N VAL A 92 -15.46 -6.56 1.59
CA VAL A 92 -14.14 -6.01 1.90
C VAL A 92 -13.42 -5.71 0.58
N ARG A 93 -13.13 -4.42 0.32
CA ARG A 93 -12.19 -4.00 -0.71
C ARG A 93 -10.79 -3.96 -0.11
N LEU A 94 -9.96 -4.97 -0.38
CA LEU A 94 -8.65 -5.16 0.23
C LEU A 94 -7.54 -4.60 -0.68
N LYS A 95 -6.83 -3.59 -0.20
CA LYS A 95 -5.83 -2.81 -0.95
C LYS A 95 -4.45 -2.92 -0.28
N GLY A 96 -3.39 -3.10 -1.05
CA GLY A 96 -2.03 -3.12 -0.51
C GLY A 96 -1.65 -1.82 0.21
N GLY A 97 -0.92 -1.89 1.31
CA GLY A 97 -0.54 -0.75 2.12
C GLY A 97 -1.74 -0.11 2.83
N ASP A 98 -1.86 1.21 2.68
CA ASP A 98 -3.00 2.01 3.14
C ASP A 98 -3.92 2.34 1.96
N PRO A 99 -5.24 2.19 2.10
CA PRO A 99 -6.19 2.39 1.00
C PRO A 99 -6.27 3.84 0.50
N LEU A 100 -5.81 4.82 1.29
CA LEU A 100 -5.86 6.24 0.94
C LEU A 100 -4.52 6.80 0.40
N VAL A 101 -3.46 5.96 0.32
CA VAL A 101 -2.13 6.37 -0.15
C VAL A 101 -1.88 5.82 -1.56
N PHE A 102 -1.96 6.68 -2.59
CA PHE A 102 -1.76 6.35 -4.01
C PHE A 102 -2.54 5.12 -4.53
N ALA A 103 -3.71 4.88 -3.97
CA ALA A 103 -4.49 3.67 -4.17
C ALA A 103 -5.82 3.90 -4.92
N ARG A 104 -6.03 5.05 -5.56
CA ARG A 104 -7.24 5.41 -6.32
C ARG A 104 -8.55 5.30 -5.52
N ALA A 105 -8.48 5.42 -4.19
CA ALA A 105 -9.65 5.27 -3.33
C ALA A 105 -10.76 6.29 -3.63
N ARG A 106 -10.41 7.48 -4.15
CA ARG A 106 -11.38 8.53 -4.48
C ARG A 106 -12.43 8.01 -5.47
N GLU A 107 -11.99 7.34 -6.54
CA GLU A 107 -12.85 6.81 -7.59
C GLU A 107 -13.79 5.73 -7.02
N GLU A 108 -13.26 4.77 -6.26
CA GLU A 108 -14.05 3.72 -5.61
C GLU A 108 -15.08 4.29 -4.61
N LEU A 109 -14.67 5.27 -3.79
CA LEU A 109 -15.56 5.93 -2.82
C LEU A 109 -16.67 6.72 -3.50
N ASP A 110 -16.37 7.45 -4.58
CA ASP A 110 -17.35 8.25 -5.31
C ASP A 110 -18.37 7.36 -6.03
N ALA A 111 -17.92 6.23 -6.63
CA ALA A 111 -18.82 5.25 -7.25
C ALA A 111 -19.78 4.61 -6.23
N LEU A 112 -19.28 4.22 -5.06
CA LEU A 112 -20.11 3.65 -3.99
C LEU A 112 -21.13 4.66 -3.44
N ARG A 113 -20.71 5.90 -3.22
CA ARG A 113 -21.62 6.99 -2.78
C ARG A 113 -22.70 7.28 -3.80
N ALA A 114 -22.33 7.36 -5.09
CA ALA A 114 -23.28 7.56 -6.19
C ALA A 114 -24.31 6.41 -6.27
N ALA A 115 -23.91 5.20 -5.89
CA ALA A 115 -24.80 4.04 -5.83
C ALA A 115 -25.61 3.93 -4.52
N GLY A 116 -25.45 4.87 -3.57
CA GLY A 116 -26.12 4.86 -2.26
C GLY A 116 -25.66 3.74 -1.31
N ILE A 117 -24.42 3.22 -1.53
CA ILE A 117 -23.88 2.11 -0.74
C ILE A 117 -23.11 2.67 0.46
N PRO A 118 -23.42 2.21 1.70
CA PRO A 118 -22.65 2.58 2.88
C PRO A 118 -21.19 2.12 2.75
N VAL A 119 -20.24 3.05 2.97
CA VAL A 119 -18.81 2.79 2.84
C VAL A 119 -18.05 3.27 4.08
N GLU A 120 -17.13 2.44 4.54
CA GLU A 120 -16.18 2.71 5.61
C GLU A 120 -14.75 2.52 5.11
N VAL A 121 -13.77 3.19 5.74
CA VAL A 121 -12.35 2.98 5.45
C VAL A 121 -11.63 2.55 6.71
N VAL A 122 -10.86 1.48 6.60
CA VAL A 122 -9.94 1.00 7.65
C VAL A 122 -8.52 1.21 7.17
N PRO A 123 -7.72 2.05 7.84
CA PRO A 123 -6.35 2.31 7.42
C PRO A 123 -5.47 1.07 7.51
N GLY A 124 -4.35 1.09 6.80
CA GLY A 124 -3.31 0.09 6.87
C GLY A 124 -1.92 0.72 7.03
N ILE A 125 -0.93 -0.08 7.38
CA ILE A 125 0.45 0.36 7.43
C ILE A 125 0.93 0.57 6.00
N THR A 126 1.24 1.82 5.65
CA THR A 126 1.74 2.13 4.31
C THR A 126 3.19 1.66 4.15
N THR A 127 3.59 1.29 2.93
CA THR A 127 4.92 0.76 2.63
C THR A 127 6.05 1.68 3.08
N ALA A 128 5.85 3.00 3.05
CA ALA A 128 6.86 3.96 3.54
C ALA A 128 7.16 3.77 5.04
N GLN A 129 6.14 3.61 5.87
CA GLN A 129 6.33 3.37 7.31
C GLN A 129 7.04 2.03 7.56
N ALA A 130 6.61 0.98 6.87
CA ALA A 130 7.21 -0.33 7.02
C ALA A 130 8.67 -0.37 6.53
N ALA A 131 8.99 0.33 5.44
CA ALA A 131 10.37 0.43 4.95
C ALA A 131 11.28 1.17 5.95
N HIS A 132 10.82 2.25 6.55
CA HIS A 132 11.56 2.95 7.60
C HIS A 132 11.73 2.09 8.85
N ALA A 133 10.70 1.35 9.25
CA ALA A 133 10.78 0.40 10.37
C ALA A 133 11.80 -0.72 10.11
N ALA A 134 11.77 -1.30 8.88
CA ALA A 134 12.70 -2.34 8.47
C ALA A 134 14.17 -1.89 8.48
N LEU A 135 14.41 -0.59 8.25
CA LEU A 135 15.75 0.02 8.31
C LEU A 135 16.10 0.53 9.71
N ALA A 136 15.18 0.50 10.67
CA ALA A 136 15.31 1.13 11.98
C ALA A 136 15.69 2.63 11.91
N VAL A 137 15.16 3.35 10.88
CA VAL A 137 15.42 4.77 10.66
C VAL A 137 14.12 5.56 10.81
N PRO A 138 14.08 6.58 11.69
CA PRO A 138 12.86 7.38 11.87
C PRO A 138 12.52 8.19 10.63
N MET A 139 11.21 8.36 10.35
CA MET A 139 10.71 9.24 9.29
C MET A 139 10.87 10.72 9.64
N THR A 140 10.88 11.05 10.92
CA THR A 140 11.03 12.43 11.45
C THR A 140 12.17 12.49 12.45
N GLU A 141 12.84 13.63 12.55
CA GLU A 141 13.93 13.84 13.49
C GLU A 141 13.83 15.25 14.09
N ARG A 142 13.79 15.35 15.41
CA ARG A 142 13.68 16.65 16.11
C ARG A 142 14.85 17.57 15.70
N GLY A 143 14.53 18.78 15.28
CA GLY A 143 15.52 19.77 14.85
C GLY A 143 16.05 19.61 13.44
N ARG A 144 15.89 18.44 12.78
CA ARG A 144 16.43 18.16 11.44
C ARG A 144 15.34 17.87 10.40
N ARG A 145 14.41 16.97 10.70
CA ARG A 145 13.37 16.53 9.74
C ARG A 145 11.99 16.71 10.36
N ARG A 146 11.33 17.82 10.00
CA ARG A 146 10.00 18.20 10.52
C ARG A 146 8.86 17.88 9.55
N ALA A 147 9.16 17.40 8.35
CA ALA A 147 8.19 17.04 7.33
C ALA A 147 8.42 15.61 6.84
N VAL A 148 7.34 14.95 6.48
CA VAL A 148 7.33 13.65 5.80
C VAL A 148 6.66 13.85 4.45
N VAL A 149 7.37 13.51 3.37
CA VAL A 149 6.86 13.58 2.00
C VAL A 149 6.67 12.17 1.47
N LEU A 150 5.45 11.86 1.08
CA LEU A 150 5.09 10.69 0.29
C LEU A 150 4.80 11.18 -1.13
N ALA A 151 5.54 10.72 -2.11
CA ALA A 151 5.45 11.19 -3.48
C ALA A 151 5.36 10.05 -4.49
N THR A 152 4.86 10.35 -5.69
CA THR A 152 4.92 9.46 -6.84
C THR A 152 5.25 10.25 -8.09
N PRO A 153 6.18 9.77 -8.94
CA PRO A 153 6.46 10.37 -10.24
C PRO A 153 5.45 9.91 -11.31
N GLN A 154 4.47 9.07 -10.98
CA GLN A 154 3.48 8.60 -11.93
C GLN A 154 2.51 9.71 -12.31
N VAL A 155 2.33 9.89 -13.63
CA VAL A 155 1.32 10.77 -14.21
C VAL A 155 0.28 9.88 -14.90
N HIS A 156 -0.98 10.07 -14.59
CA HIS A 156 -2.06 9.40 -15.32
C HIS A 156 -2.30 10.13 -16.65
N ALA A 157 -2.11 9.42 -17.77
CA ALA A 157 -2.27 9.95 -19.12
C ALA A 157 -3.72 10.37 -19.50
N ARG A 158 -4.64 10.43 -18.55
CA ARG A 158 -6.09 10.67 -18.79
C ARG A 158 -6.73 11.73 -17.91
N GLU A 159 -6.01 12.47 -17.11
CA GLU A 159 -6.58 13.68 -16.53
C GLU A 159 -6.52 14.77 -17.60
N PRO A 160 -7.68 15.31 -18.05
CA PRO A 160 -7.66 16.57 -18.79
C PRO A 160 -6.94 17.56 -17.88
N GLU A 161 -5.96 18.23 -18.41
CA GLU A 161 -5.16 19.24 -17.75
C GLU A 161 -6.04 20.07 -16.83
N HIS A 162 -5.80 20.00 -15.53
CA HIS A 162 -6.35 20.99 -14.63
C HIS A 162 -5.81 22.34 -15.11
N PRO A 163 -6.62 23.29 -15.55
CA PRO A 163 -6.14 24.55 -16.16
C PRO A 163 -5.22 25.37 -15.26
N ALA A 164 -5.16 25.02 -13.96
CA ALA A 164 -4.24 25.62 -12.98
C ALA A 164 -2.84 24.99 -12.96
N ALA A 165 -2.58 23.92 -13.71
CA ALA A 165 -1.32 23.14 -13.71
C ALA A 165 -0.39 23.51 -14.88
N GLY A 166 -0.46 24.73 -15.37
CA GLY A 166 0.55 25.26 -16.28
C GLY A 166 1.92 25.31 -15.58
N GLY A 167 2.65 24.20 -15.58
CA GLY A 167 4.03 24.16 -15.14
C GLY A 167 4.40 23.18 -14.05
N SER A 168 3.66 22.10 -13.80
CA SER A 168 3.95 21.36 -12.60
C SER A 168 3.83 19.84 -12.65
N ASP A 169 4.26 19.23 -13.70
CA ASP A 169 4.66 17.81 -13.63
C ASP A 169 5.77 17.55 -12.59
N LEU A 170 6.29 18.61 -11.96
CA LEU A 170 7.38 18.58 -10.97
C LEU A 170 6.96 18.98 -9.53
N GLN A 171 5.69 19.16 -9.21
CA GLN A 171 5.28 19.51 -7.84
C GLN A 171 5.72 18.46 -6.81
N TRP A 172 5.58 17.19 -7.14
CA TRP A 172 6.06 16.08 -6.32
C TRP A 172 7.58 16.15 -6.07
N ALA A 173 8.36 16.54 -7.10
CA ALA A 173 9.81 16.66 -6.99
C ALA A 173 10.20 17.88 -6.15
N ARG A 174 9.53 19.03 -6.33
CA ARG A 174 9.74 20.22 -5.48
C ARG A 174 9.46 19.94 -4.01
N ALA A 175 8.40 19.19 -3.70
CA ALA A 175 8.09 18.80 -2.32
C ALA A 175 9.23 17.96 -1.70
N LEU A 176 9.80 17.02 -2.45
CA LEU A 176 10.94 16.21 -2.01
C LEU A 176 12.20 17.06 -1.80
N VAL A 177 12.50 18.00 -2.73
CA VAL A 177 13.65 18.91 -2.61
C VAL A 177 13.51 19.78 -1.36
N ASN A 178 12.35 20.41 -1.15
CA ASN A 178 12.09 21.29 -0.01
C ASN A 178 12.18 20.55 1.35
N ALA A 179 11.82 19.27 1.38
CA ALA A 179 11.90 18.44 2.58
C ALA A 179 13.27 17.76 2.76
N GLY A 180 14.18 17.90 1.81
CA GLY A 180 15.46 17.19 1.81
C GLY A 180 15.34 15.68 1.58
N GLY A 181 14.21 15.20 1.08
CA GLY A 181 13.93 13.79 0.80
C GLY A 181 12.51 13.37 1.13
N GLY A 182 12.27 12.06 1.13
CA GLY A 182 10.96 11.44 1.38
C GLY A 182 10.86 10.04 0.83
N ALA A 183 9.67 9.46 0.83
CA ALA A 183 9.40 8.15 0.26
C ALA A 183 8.72 8.28 -1.12
N VAL A 184 9.24 7.60 -2.12
CA VAL A 184 8.77 7.66 -3.50
C VAL A 184 8.18 6.33 -3.92
N TYR A 185 6.87 6.33 -4.13
CA TYR A 185 6.10 5.18 -4.60
C TYR A 185 6.19 5.05 -6.12
N MET A 186 6.10 3.83 -6.62
CA MET A 186 6.12 3.52 -8.06
C MET A 186 7.35 4.10 -8.80
N ALA A 187 8.46 4.31 -8.08
CA ALA A 187 9.66 4.92 -8.62
C ALA A 187 10.39 4.01 -9.63
N ALA A 188 10.25 2.69 -9.52
CA ALA A 188 11.00 1.72 -10.32
C ALA A 188 10.84 1.90 -11.85
N THR A 189 9.66 2.31 -12.30
CA THR A 189 9.36 2.55 -13.72
C THR A 189 9.74 3.94 -14.22
N ALA A 190 10.18 4.85 -13.33
CA ALA A 190 10.42 6.25 -13.63
C ALA A 190 11.79 6.76 -13.14
N VAL A 191 12.74 5.87 -12.85
CA VAL A 191 14.04 6.18 -12.22
C VAL A 191 14.80 7.29 -12.93
N GLY A 192 14.94 7.21 -14.25
CA GLY A 192 15.67 8.22 -15.05
C GLY A 192 15.01 9.60 -14.96
N ARG A 193 13.70 9.68 -15.12
CA ARG A 193 12.92 10.92 -15.01
C ARG A 193 13.00 11.50 -13.59
N LEU A 194 12.82 10.65 -12.58
CA LEU A 194 12.91 11.03 -11.18
C LEU A 194 14.28 11.62 -10.85
N ARG A 195 15.36 10.93 -11.20
CA ARG A 195 16.74 11.39 -10.98
C ARG A 195 16.98 12.73 -11.67
N ALA A 196 16.64 12.86 -12.94
CA ALA A 196 16.83 14.08 -13.71
C ALA A 196 16.06 15.26 -13.11
N ALA A 197 14.78 15.06 -12.73
CA ALA A 197 13.94 16.09 -12.12
C ALA A 197 14.50 16.58 -10.78
N LEU A 198 14.91 15.68 -9.90
CA LEU A 198 15.44 16.05 -8.59
C LEU A 198 16.78 16.77 -8.67
N LEU A 199 17.69 16.32 -9.55
CA LEU A 199 18.98 17.00 -9.79
C LEU A 199 18.78 18.38 -10.39
N SER A 200 17.88 18.54 -11.37
CA SER A 200 17.60 19.84 -12.01
C SER A 200 16.98 20.86 -11.03
N LEU A 201 16.29 20.40 -10.01
CA LEU A 201 15.72 21.22 -8.95
C LEU A 201 16.70 21.47 -7.78
N GLY A 202 17.94 21.00 -7.88
CA GLY A 202 19.00 21.28 -6.93
C GLY A 202 19.14 20.32 -5.76
N LEU A 203 18.46 19.18 -5.76
CA LEU A 203 18.75 18.16 -4.74
C LEU A 203 20.14 17.59 -4.98
N PRO A 204 21.07 17.63 -3.98
CA PRO A 204 22.46 17.23 -4.20
C PRO A 204 22.62 15.79 -4.72
N ALA A 205 23.54 15.57 -5.66
CA ALA A 205 23.81 14.23 -6.20
C ALA A 205 24.25 13.22 -5.12
N GLY A 206 24.89 13.69 -4.04
CA GLY A 206 25.27 12.89 -2.88
C GLY A 206 24.12 12.55 -1.93
N THR A 207 22.89 13.03 -2.16
CA THR A 207 21.73 12.70 -1.32
C THR A 207 21.57 11.19 -1.25
N PRO A 208 21.52 10.59 -0.02
CA PRO A 208 21.29 9.16 0.12
C PRO A 208 19.99 8.72 -0.54
N ALA A 209 20.03 7.59 -1.22
CA ALA A 209 18.90 6.96 -1.86
C ALA A 209 18.91 5.46 -1.56
N THR A 210 17.80 4.94 -1.06
CA THR A 210 17.71 3.54 -0.62
C THR A 210 16.48 2.89 -1.22
N TRP A 211 16.69 1.86 -2.03
CA TRP A 211 15.61 0.96 -2.42
C TRP A 211 15.32 -0.05 -1.33
N VAL A 212 14.05 -0.25 -1.04
CA VAL A 212 13.59 -1.37 -0.20
C VAL A 212 12.57 -2.16 -1.03
N ALA A 213 12.95 -3.37 -1.42
CA ALA A 213 12.10 -4.28 -2.18
C ALA A 213 11.49 -5.31 -1.24
N ASN A 214 10.29 -5.80 -1.56
CA ASN A 214 9.54 -6.81 -0.80
C ASN A 214 9.45 -6.49 0.69
N VAL A 215 9.12 -5.24 1.02
CA VAL A 215 9.04 -4.77 2.40
C VAL A 215 8.14 -5.69 3.23
N SER A 216 8.64 -6.16 4.38
CA SER A 216 7.98 -7.08 5.31
C SER A 216 7.72 -8.50 4.78
N LEU A 217 8.26 -8.86 3.64
CA LEU A 217 8.07 -10.18 3.04
C LEU A 217 9.37 -11.01 3.07
N PRO A 218 9.30 -12.34 2.97
CA PRO A 218 10.45 -13.16 2.67
C PRO A 218 11.13 -12.66 1.38
N GLY A 219 12.46 -12.51 1.41
CA GLY A 219 13.20 -11.90 0.28
C GLY A 219 13.19 -10.38 0.27
N GLN A 220 12.86 -9.71 1.41
CA GLN A 220 13.11 -8.28 1.56
C GLN A 220 14.59 -7.97 1.25
N ALA A 221 14.80 -6.99 0.39
CA ALA A 221 16.15 -6.57 0.00
C ALA A 221 16.30 -5.05 0.09
N VAL A 222 17.51 -4.62 0.47
CA VAL A 222 17.88 -3.21 0.61
C VAL A 222 19.05 -2.91 -0.31
N VAL A 223 18.91 -1.88 -1.15
CA VAL A 223 19.98 -1.41 -2.05
C VAL A 223 20.24 0.06 -1.75
N ALA A 224 21.33 0.33 -1.06
CA ALA A 224 21.77 1.68 -0.75
C ALA A 224 22.58 2.27 -1.90
N THR A 225 22.34 3.55 -2.21
CA THR A 225 23.01 4.32 -3.26
C THR A 225 22.92 5.82 -2.97
N THR A 226 23.23 6.66 -3.92
CA THR A 226 22.99 8.10 -3.88
C THR A 226 22.10 8.53 -5.04
N LEU A 227 21.50 9.72 -4.96
CA LEU A 227 20.70 10.27 -6.05
C LEU A 227 21.50 10.33 -7.37
N GLY A 228 22.77 10.74 -7.33
CA GLY A 228 23.63 10.81 -8.51
C GLY A 228 23.90 9.46 -9.16
N ALA A 229 24.00 8.40 -8.36
CA ALA A 229 24.23 7.03 -8.81
C ALA A 229 22.94 6.20 -8.93
N LEU A 230 21.78 6.83 -8.73
CA LEU A 230 20.49 6.12 -8.75
C LEU A 230 20.24 5.48 -10.12
N ALA A 231 20.09 4.18 -10.11
CA ALA A 231 19.83 3.32 -11.26
C ALA A 231 18.56 2.48 -11.05
N PRO A 232 18.02 1.84 -12.09
CA PRO A 232 16.98 0.81 -11.94
C PRO A 232 17.39 -0.26 -10.93
N LEU A 233 16.42 -0.94 -10.35
CA LEU A 233 16.67 -2.08 -9.47
C LEU A 233 17.56 -3.13 -10.18
N PRO A 234 18.43 -3.81 -9.43
CA PRO A 234 19.19 -4.93 -9.96
C PRO A 234 18.28 -5.98 -10.62
N PRO A 235 18.74 -6.71 -11.65
CA PRO A 235 17.93 -7.70 -12.36
C PRO A 235 17.24 -8.73 -11.44
N ALA A 236 17.90 -9.14 -10.36
CA ALA A 236 17.33 -10.06 -9.37
C ALA A 236 16.11 -9.51 -8.63
N LEU A 237 15.93 -8.19 -8.59
CA LEU A 237 14.82 -7.50 -7.93
C LEU A 237 13.87 -6.83 -8.95
N ALA A 238 14.15 -6.98 -10.25
CA ALA A 238 13.31 -6.40 -11.30
C ALA A 238 11.89 -6.99 -11.24
N GLY A 239 10.89 -6.11 -11.31
CA GLY A 239 9.48 -6.50 -11.22
C GLY A 239 8.97 -6.77 -9.80
N GLN A 240 9.83 -6.76 -8.79
CA GLN A 240 9.41 -6.87 -7.39
C GLN A 240 8.80 -5.54 -6.89
N PRO A 241 7.81 -5.61 -5.97
CA PRO A 241 7.31 -4.41 -5.30
C PRO A 241 8.43 -3.70 -4.54
N ALA A 242 8.64 -2.42 -4.83
CA ALA A 242 9.72 -1.68 -4.18
C ALA A 242 9.34 -0.22 -3.93
N ILE A 243 9.91 0.36 -2.87
CA ILE A 243 9.84 1.78 -2.54
C ILE A 243 11.23 2.38 -2.55
N LEU A 244 11.34 3.64 -2.95
CA LEU A 244 12.58 4.41 -2.88
C LEU A 244 12.50 5.42 -1.72
N LEU A 245 13.46 5.38 -0.82
CA LEU A 245 13.64 6.37 0.23
C LEU A 245 14.77 7.33 -0.16
N LEU A 246 14.48 8.63 -0.12
CA LEU A 246 15.45 9.69 -0.42
C LEU A 246 15.78 10.49 0.84
N GLY A 247 17.04 10.91 0.98
CA GLY A 247 17.53 11.66 2.15
C GLY A 247 17.62 10.81 3.42
N THR A 248 17.43 9.51 3.30
CA THR A 248 17.55 8.54 4.38
C THR A 248 18.75 7.66 4.09
N ALA A 249 19.81 7.80 4.88
CA ALA A 249 20.92 6.85 4.84
C ALA A 249 20.44 5.55 5.49
N ALA A 250 20.49 4.44 4.73
CA ALA A 250 20.32 3.15 5.34
C ALA A 250 21.49 2.90 6.30
N ALA A 251 21.23 2.80 7.58
CA ALA A 251 22.14 2.05 8.45
C ALA A 251 22.14 0.60 7.91
N THR A 252 23.29 -0.07 7.93
CA THR A 252 23.36 -1.50 7.58
C THR A 252 22.25 -2.22 8.35
N PRO A 253 21.26 -2.86 7.70
CA PRO A 253 20.20 -3.50 8.43
C PRO A 253 20.81 -4.53 9.39
N ALA A 254 20.57 -4.37 10.69
CA ALA A 254 20.81 -5.48 11.59
C ALA A 254 19.91 -6.64 11.12
N PRO A 255 20.39 -7.89 11.10
CA PRO A 255 19.57 -9.02 10.76
C PRO A 255 18.33 -9.01 11.68
N VAL A 256 17.16 -8.82 11.09
CA VAL A 256 15.89 -8.90 11.84
C VAL A 256 15.76 -10.35 12.31
N PRO A 257 15.72 -10.62 13.62
CA PRO A 257 15.48 -11.96 14.12
C PRO A 257 14.15 -12.44 13.54
N SER A 258 14.09 -13.65 13.01
CA SER A 258 12.83 -14.25 12.59
C SER A 258 11.90 -14.34 13.80
N TRP A 259 10.76 -13.69 13.74
CA TRP A 259 9.75 -13.69 14.81
C TRP A 259 9.16 -15.09 15.09
N ASP A 260 9.39 -16.04 14.18
CA ASP A 260 9.00 -17.46 14.33
C ASP A 260 9.53 -18.10 15.62
N LYS A 261 10.65 -17.58 16.19
CA LYS A 261 11.22 -18.08 17.45
C LYS A 261 10.63 -17.44 18.71
N VAL A 262 9.83 -16.38 18.59
CA VAL A 262 9.22 -15.72 19.76
C VAL A 262 7.95 -16.46 20.20
N GLY A 263 7.22 -17.08 19.28
CA GLY A 263 6.04 -17.89 19.55
C GLY A 263 6.33 -19.11 20.45
N ASP A 264 7.47 -19.76 20.25
CA ASP A 264 7.88 -20.94 21.03
C ASP A 264 8.26 -20.58 22.47
N ARG A 265 8.87 -19.41 22.69
CA ARG A 265 9.21 -18.95 24.05
C ARG A 265 7.99 -18.49 24.84
N ALA A 266 7.01 -17.86 24.19
CA ALA A 266 5.77 -17.45 24.86
C ALA A 266 4.91 -18.66 25.27
N ARG A 267 4.90 -19.74 24.49
CA ARG A 267 4.23 -21.00 24.87
C ARG A 267 4.95 -21.71 26.03
N ALA A 268 6.27 -21.67 26.09
CA ALA A 268 7.04 -22.28 27.16
C ALA A 268 6.85 -21.54 28.53
N VAL A 269 6.68 -20.21 28.51
CA VAL A 269 6.45 -19.43 29.75
C VAL A 269 4.99 -19.58 30.23
N GLY A 270 4.02 -19.72 29.32
CA GLY A 270 2.60 -19.91 29.67
C GLY A 270 2.30 -21.26 30.33
N HIS A 271 3.07 -22.32 30.05
CA HIS A 271 2.90 -23.65 30.70
C HIS A 271 3.46 -23.72 32.10
N ALA A 272 4.45 -22.89 32.44
CA ALA A 272 5.06 -22.89 33.79
C ALA A 272 4.25 -22.10 34.85
N ALA A 273 3.24 -21.32 34.42
CA ALA A 273 2.45 -20.47 35.32
C ALA A 273 1.11 -21.09 35.79
N ILE A 274 0.79 -22.32 35.38
CA ILE A 274 -0.48 -23.01 35.72
C ILE A 274 -0.30 -24.15 36.73
N GLU A 275 0.93 -24.46 37.19
CA GLU A 275 1.20 -25.50 38.17
C GLU A 275 1.64 -24.93 39.53
N HIS A 276 0.98 -23.92 40.06
CA HIS A 276 1.06 -23.55 41.48
C HIS A 276 -0.30 -23.10 42.03
#